data_cba961df8a85dc13f16842bab2ef5938
#
_entry.id   cba961df8a85dc13f16842bab2ef5938
#
_cell.length_a   1.000
_cell.length_b   1.000
_cell.length_c   1.000
_cell.angle_alpha   90.00
_cell.angle_beta   90.00
_cell.angle_gamma   90.00
#
_symmetry.space_group_name_H-M   'P 1'
#
loop_
_entity.id
_entity.type
_entity.pdbx_description
1 polymer ?
#
loop_
_entity_poly.entity_id
_entity_poly.type
_entity_poly.pdbx_seq_one_letter_code
_entity_poly.pdbx_strand_id
1 'polypeptide(L)'
;MSENPKRILVDTNVWLDYFIPQRRGRSAAIEFLRDACAAQVDLLYAATSSKDLFYLISSEHKAWYRREHGSLSQDAAVAATSLAWDCLDVLSQFATPVPCDLSDIWMASKQRNLHSDYEDDLIIAAAIRAQADLLVTNDVKLRSHAPVAAMSVEDAKNYLATL
;
A
#
# COMPACT_ATOMS: atom_id res chain seq x y z
N MET A 1 2.94 -22.09 22.72
CA MET A 1 3.45 -20.71 22.67
C MET A 1 2.76 -20.05 21.50
N SER A 2 2.00 -18.98 21.73
CA SER A 2 1.40 -18.22 20.63
C SER A 2 2.55 -17.54 19.89
N GLU A 3 2.85 -17.97 18.68
CA GLU A 3 3.73 -17.18 17.82
C GLU A 3 3.05 -15.84 17.59
N ASN A 4 3.83 -14.75 17.69
CA ASN A 4 3.30 -13.43 17.34
C ASN A 4 2.81 -13.44 15.89
N PRO A 5 1.70 -12.78 15.57
CA PRO A 5 1.23 -12.71 14.20
C PRO A 5 2.31 -12.13 13.30
N LYS A 6 2.41 -12.64 12.08
CA LYS A 6 3.32 -12.09 11.08
C LYS A 6 2.94 -10.66 10.76
N ARG A 7 3.93 -9.79 10.62
CA ARG A 7 3.75 -8.36 10.31
C ARG A 7 4.13 -8.11 8.86
N ILE A 8 3.15 -7.73 8.06
CA ILE A 8 3.35 -7.48 6.62
C ILE A 8 3.07 -6.02 6.33
N LEU A 9 4.09 -5.28 5.90
CA LEU A 9 3.90 -3.93 5.37
C LEU A 9 3.55 -4.02 3.89
N VAL A 10 2.46 -3.37 3.51
CA VAL A 10 1.92 -3.39 2.16
C VAL A 10 2.16 -2.03 1.51
N ASP A 11 2.79 -2.06 0.34
CA ASP A 11 3.13 -0.88 -0.44
C ASP A 11 1.88 -0.16 -0.98
N THR A 12 1.98 1.15 -1.18
CA THR A 12 0.95 2.05 -1.73
C THR A 12 0.33 1.49 -3.02
N ASN A 13 1.13 0.96 -3.92
CA ASN A 13 0.66 0.42 -5.19
C ASN A 13 -0.30 -0.76 -5.02
N VAL A 14 -0.09 -1.61 -4.03
CA VAL A 14 -0.97 -2.76 -3.74
C VAL A 14 -2.30 -2.28 -3.18
N TRP A 15 -2.30 -1.27 -2.31
CA TRP A 15 -3.53 -0.64 -1.83
C TRP A 15 -4.31 0.04 -2.95
N LEU A 16 -3.63 0.73 -3.88
CA LEU A 16 -4.26 1.30 -5.06
C LEU A 16 -4.89 0.21 -5.93
N ASP A 17 -4.19 -0.91 -6.14
CA ASP A 17 -4.74 -2.05 -6.87
C ASP A 17 -6.00 -2.61 -6.20
N TYR A 18 -6.06 -2.61 -4.88
CA TYR A 18 -7.24 -3.04 -4.13
C TYR A 18 -8.42 -2.07 -4.30
N PHE A 19 -8.18 -0.76 -4.14
CA PHE A 19 -9.25 0.24 -4.10
C PHE A 19 -9.75 0.69 -5.47
N ILE A 20 -8.93 0.64 -6.52
CA ILE A 20 -9.26 1.18 -7.84
C ILE A 20 -9.69 0.06 -8.79
N PRO A 21 -10.99 0.02 -9.20
CA PRO A 21 -11.54 -1.09 -9.98
C PRO A 21 -10.87 -1.35 -11.33
N GLN A 22 -10.33 -0.30 -11.95
CA GLN A 22 -9.76 -0.36 -13.30
C GLN A 22 -8.31 -0.86 -13.34
N ARG A 23 -7.69 -1.05 -12.18
CA ARG A 23 -6.28 -1.49 -12.11
C ARG A 23 -6.15 -2.99 -12.36
N ARG A 24 -5.13 -3.36 -13.12
CA ARG A 24 -4.89 -4.76 -13.52
C ARG A 24 -4.54 -5.67 -12.34
N GLY A 25 -3.91 -5.12 -11.29
CA GLY A 25 -3.53 -5.84 -10.09
C GLY A 25 -4.68 -6.13 -9.11
N ARG A 26 -5.90 -5.63 -9.38
CA ARG A 26 -7.02 -5.66 -8.43
C ARG A 26 -7.36 -7.06 -7.93
N SER A 27 -7.50 -8.04 -8.81
CA SER A 27 -7.88 -9.40 -8.41
C SER A 27 -6.85 -10.01 -7.47
N ALA A 28 -5.57 -9.91 -7.82
CA ALA A 28 -4.47 -10.42 -7.00
C ALA A 28 -4.38 -9.71 -5.64
N ALA A 29 -4.59 -8.38 -5.61
CA ALA A 29 -4.60 -7.61 -4.36
C ALA A 29 -5.76 -8.01 -3.44
N ILE A 30 -6.97 -8.19 -3.98
CA ILE A 30 -8.15 -8.65 -3.22
C ILE A 30 -7.89 -10.04 -2.62
N GLU A 31 -7.39 -10.98 -3.41
CA GLU A 31 -7.09 -12.34 -2.95
C GLU A 31 -6.02 -12.33 -1.86
N PHE A 32 -4.92 -11.60 -2.07
CA PHE A 32 -3.84 -11.45 -1.08
C PHE A 32 -4.36 -10.90 0.25
N LEU A 33 -5.11 -9.80 0.24
CA LEU A 33 -5.61 -9.17 1.46
C LEU A 33 -6.62 -10.06 2.19
N ARG A 34 -7.48 -10.76 1.45
CA ARG A 34 -8.40 -11.76 2.01
C ARG A 34 -7.63 -12.87 2.72
N ASP A 35 -6.61 -13.42 2.05
CA ASP A 35 -5.83 -14.54 2.56
C ASP A 35 -4.98 -14.11 3.77
N ALA A 36 -4.44 -12.89 3.75
CA ALA A 36 -3.72 -12.30 4.89
C ALA A 36 -4.63 -12.11 6.13
N CYS A 37 -5.86 -11.64 5.92
CA CYS A 37 -6.85 -11.53 6.99
C CYS A 37 -7.23 -12.92 7.54
N ALA A 38 -7.41 -13.92 6.68
CA ALA A 38 -7.74 -15.29 7.10
C ALA A 38 -6.58 -15.94 7.89
N ALA A 39 -5.34 -15.63 7.54
CA ALA A 39 -4.14 -16.06 8.26
C ALA A 39 -3.84 -15.23 9.53
N GLN A 40 -4.70 -14.27 9.88
CA GLN A 40 -4.53 -13.38 11.04
C GLN A 40 -3.18 -12.65 11.05
N VAL A 41 -2.75 -12.18 9.88
CA VAL A 41 -1.53 -11.38 9.72
C VAL A 41 -1.80 -9.94 10.14
N ASP A 42 -0.83 -9.31 10.81
CA ASP A 42 -0.83 -7.88 11.07
C ASP A 42 -0.49 -7.12 9.78
N LEU A 43 -1.51 -6.59 9.11
CA LEU A 43 -1.33 -5.73 7.94
C LEU A 43 -0.96 -4.32 8.36
N LEU A 44 0.08 -3.80 7.74
CA LEU A 44 0.65 -2.47 8.01
C LEU A 44 0.72 -1.65 6.72
N TYR A 45 0.66 -0.33 6.85
CA TYR A 45 0.97 0.60 5.77
C TYR A 45 1.76 1.79 6.29
N ALA A 46 2.60 2.42 5.47
CA ALA A 46 3.27 3.65 5.87
C ALA A 46 2.25 4.79 6.02
N ALA A 47 2.24 5.49 7.13
CA ALA A 47 1.29 6.59 7.35
C ALA A 47 1.41 7.67 6.27
N THR A 48 2.59 7.87 5.68
CA THR A 48 2.83 8.77 4.55
C THR A 48 2.04 8.37 3.29
N SER A 49 1.80 7.07 3.08
CA SER A 49 1.03 6.54 1.94
C SER A 49 -0.44 6.99 1.97
N SER A 50 -1.00 7.33 3.14
CA SER A 50 -2.40 7.76 3.24
C SER A 50 -2.70 8.99 2.39
N LYS A 51 -1.77 9.94 2.33
CA LYS A 51 -1.88 11.14 1.49
C LYS A 51 -1.91 10.75 0.00
N ASP A 52 -1.01 9.89 -0.42
CA ASP A 52 -0.90 9.50 -1.83
C ASP A 52 -2.09 8.64 -2.25
N LEU A 53 -2.57 7.74 -1.39
CA LEU A 53 -3.80 6.99 -1.59
C LEU A 53 -5.00 7.93 -1.79
N PHE A 54 -5.19 8.91 -0.91
CA PHE A 54 -6.28 9.86 -1.02
C PHE A 54 -6.29 10.59 -2.37
N TYR A 55 -5.16 11.18 -2.75
CA TYR A 55 -5.07 11.96 -3.98
C TYR A 55 -5.14 11.09 -5.25
N LEU A 56 -4.50 9.93 -5.25
CA LEU A 56 -4.49 9.05 -6.43
C LEU A 56 -5.85 8.38 -6.65
N ILE A 57 -6.53 7.90 -5.61
CA ILE A 57 -7.88 7.33 -5.72
C ILE A 57 -8.84 8.39 -6.29
N SER A 58 -8.86 9.59 -5.71
CA SER A 58 -9.70 10.68 -6.20
C SER A 58 -9.37 11.07 -7.64
N SER A 59 -8.09 11.18 -7.97
CA SER A 59 -7.62 11.58 -9.30
C SER A 59 -7.95 10.55 -10.37
N GLU A 60 -7.68 9.27 -10.12
CA GLU A 60 -7.97 8.19 -11.07
C GLU A 60 -9.48 8.05 -11.31
N HIS A 61 -10.30 8.22 -10.27
CA HIS A 61 -11.75 8.17 -10.40
C HIS A 61 -12.29 9.35 -11.23
N LYS A 62 -11.77 10.56 -11.01
CA LYS A 62 -12.09 11.74 -11.83
C LYS A 62 -11.66 11.54 -13.29
N ALA A 63 -10.50 10.96 -13.52
CA ALA A 63 -10.00 10.67 -14.87
C ALA A 63 -10.87 9.63 -15.58
N TRP A 64 -11.24 8.56 -14.88
CA TRP A 64 -12.16 7.55 -15.38
C TRP A 64 -13.50 8.18 -15.77
N TYR A 65 -14.11 8.99 -14.88
CA TYR A 65 -15.39 9.64 -15.15
C TYR A 65 -15.34 10.55 -16.39
N ARG A 66 -14.26 11.32 -16.58
CA ARG A 66 -14.08 12.14 -17.80
C ARG A 66 -14.03 11.28 -19.07
N ARG A 67 -13.37 10.14 -19.03
CA ARG A 67 -13.30 9.24 -20.20
C ARG A 67 -14.68 8.69 -20.57
N GLU A 68 -15.47 8.29 -19.59
CA GLU A 68 -16.79 7.69 -19.80
C GLU A 68 -17.85 8.72 -20.22
N HIS A 69 -17.78 9.94 -19.70
CA HIS A 69 -18.84 10.95 -19.84
C HIS A 69 -18.40 12.20 -20.62
N GLY A 70 -17.17 12.26 -21.10
CA GLY A 70 -16.63 13.38 -21.88
C GLY A 70 -16.21 14.60 -21.06
N SER A 71 -16.82 14.82 -19.88
CA SER A 71 -16.49 15.93 -18.97
C SER A 71 -16.64 15.52 -17.51
N LEU A 72 -16.11 16.32 -16.61
CA LEU A 72 -16.24 16.11 -15.16
C LEU A 72 -17.21 17.14 -14.59
N SER A 73 -18.37 16.69 -14.11
CA SER A 73 -19.29 17.54 -13.36
C SER A 73 -18.75 17.81 -11.94
N GLN A 74 -19.27 18.88 -11.31
CA GLN A 74 -18.91 19.19 -9.93
C GLN A 74 -19.33 18.09 -8.97
N ASP A 75 -20.52 17.53 -9.14
CA ASP A 75 -21.03 16.43 -8.30
C ASP A 75 -20.15 15.18 -8.41
N ALA A 76 -19.72 14.83 -9.61
CA ALA A 76 -18.80 13.72 -9.83
C ALA A 76 -17.41 13.98 -9.19
N ALA A 77 -16.94 15.24 -9.21
CA ALA A 77 -15.69 15.59 -8.54
C ALA A 77 -15.79 15.49 -7.02
N VAL A 78 -16.92 15.89 -6.44
CA VAL A 78 -17.21 15.74 -5.01
C VAL A 78 -17.33 14.27 -4.64
N ALA A 79 -18.07 13.47 -5.41
CA ALA A 79 -18.24 12.04 -5.18
C ALA A 79 -16.89 11.29 -5.22
N ALA A 80 -16.00 11.64 -6.16
CA ALA A 80 -14.68 11.04 -6.23
C ALA A 80 -13.80 11.36 -5.00
N THR A 81 -13.96 12.55 -4.43
CA THR A 81 -13.27 12.93 -3.19
C THR A 81 -13.84 12.22 -1.97
N SER A 82 -15.18 12.11 -1.87
CA SER A 82 -15.84 11.31 -0.84
C SER A 82 -15.39 9.84 -0.88
N LEU A 83 -15.34 9.25 -2.07
CA LEU A 83 -14.86 7.87 -2.24
C LEU A 83 -13.44 7.70 -1.71
N ALA A 84 -12.55 8.66 -1.92
CA ALA A 84 -11.20 8.58 -1.40
C ALA A 84 -11.16 8.58 0.14
N TRP A 85 -12.02 9.35 0.80
CA TRP A 85 -12.19 9.30 2.26
C TRP A 85 -12.71 7.94 2.72
N ASP A 86 -13.75 7.42 2.07
CA ASP A 86 -14.32 6.11 2.41
C ASP A 86 -13.28 5.00 2.27
N CYS A 87 -12.40 5.07 1.26
CA CYS A 87 -11.30 4.12 1.10
C CYS A 87 -10.29 4.19 2.25
N LEU A 88 -9.95 5.38 2.74
CA LEU A 88 -9.07 5.53 3.91
C LEU A 88 -9.72 5.02 5.19
N ASP A 89 -11.02 5.24 5.36
CA ASP A 89 -11.78 4.71 6.50
C ASP A 89 -11.78 3.18 6.49
N VAL A 90 -12.00 2.58 5.31
CA VAL A 90 -11.90 1.11 5.14
C VAL A 90 -10.50 0.61 5.43
N LEU A 91 -9.46 1.27 4.91
CA LEU A 91 -8.06 0.89 5.17
C LEU A 91 -7.77 0.86 6.68
N SER A 92 -8.23 1.86 7.43
CA SER A 92 -8.00 1.96 8.87
C SER A 92 -8.67 0.87 9.71
N GLN A 93 -9.64 0.15 9.13
CA GLN A 93 -10.36 -0.92 9.83
C GLN A 93 -9.59 -2.25 9.84
N PHE A 94 -8.67 -2.47 8.91
CA PHE A 94 -7.97 -3.75 8.78
C PHE A 94 -6.45 -3.64 8.62
N ALA A 95 -5.90 -2.43 8.57
CA ALA A 95 -4.47 -2.22 8.52
C ALA A 95 -4.03 -1.10 9.47
N THR A 96 -2.86 -1.24 10.07
CA THR A 96 -2.31 -0.29 11.05
C THR A 96 -1.32 0.65 10.37
N PRO A 97 -1.47 1.98 10.52
CA PRO A 97 -0.48 2.94 10.02
C PRO A 97 0.81 2.87 10.82
N VAL A 98 1.94 2.79 10.13
CA VAL A 98 3.26 2.96 10.72
C VAL A 98 3.62 4.44 10.69
N PRO A 99 3.84 5.08 11.83
CA PRO A 99 4.12 6.51 11.88
C PRO A 99 5.44 6.86 11.20
N CYS A 100 5.55 8.11 10.76
CA CYS A 100 6.77 8.67 10.21
C CYS A 100 7.22 9.86 11.07
N ASP A 101 8.47 9.86 11.48
CA ASP A 101 9.08 10.95 12.22
C ASP A 101 10.47 11.32 11.62
N LEU A 102 11.21 12.17 12.33
CA LEU A 102 12.54 12.64 11.89
C LEU A 102 13.52 11.47 11.65
N SER A 103 13.42 10.40 12.43
CA SER A 103 14.33 9.24 12.27
C SER A 103 14.08 8.49 10.97
N ASP A 104 12.83 8.43 10.52
CA ASP A 104 12.46 7.80 9.25
C ASP A 104 12.92 8.63 8.06
N ILE A 105 12.77 9.96 8.15
CA ILE A 105 13.28 10.90 7.13
C ILE A 105 14.80 10.78 7.03
N TRP A 106 15.50 10.68 8.16
CA TRP A 106 16.93 10.47 8.18
C TRP A 106 17.32 9.11 7.58
N MET A 107 16.59 8.04 7.93
CA MET A 107 16.79 6.71 7.36
C MET A 107 16.59 6.73 5.85
N ALA A 108 15.48 7.31 5.35
CA ALA A 108 15.22 7.46 3.92
C ALA A 108 16.37 8.19 3.20
N SER A 109 16.91 9.25 3.81
CA SER A 109 18.06 9.99 3.23
C SER A 109 19.31 9.13 3.06
N LYS A 110 19.50 8.08 3.86
CA LYS A 110 20.61 7.12 3.74
C LYS A 110 20.38 6.12 2.61
N GLN A 111 19.12 5.82 2.28
CA GLN A 111 18.76 4.88 1.22
C GLN A 111 18.91 5.49 -0.19
N ARG A 112 18.95 6.81 -0.34
CA ARG A 112 18.95 7.51 -1.64
C ARG A 112 20.02 7.04 -2.63
N ASN A 113 21.12 6.46 -2.15
CA ASN A 113 22.19 5.91 -2.99
C ASN A 113 21.87 4.51 -3.53
N LEU A 114 20.93 3.81 -2.88
CA LEU A 114 20.46 2.49 -3.27
C LEU A 114 19.22 2.61 -4.15
N HIS A 115 18.38 3.58 -3.85
CA HIS A 115 17.14 3.83 -4.54
C HIS A 115 16.91 5.35 -4.69
N SER A 116 16.45 5.80 -5.84
CA SER A 116 16.30 7.24 -6.13
C SER A 116 14.90 7.78 -5.85
N ASP A 117 13.96 6.91 -5.46
CA ASP A 117 12.59 7.29 -5.16
C ASP A 117 12.42 7.50 -3.66
N TYR A 118 12.11 8.74 -3.29
CA TYR A 118 11.97 9.12 -1.89
C TYR A 118 10.76 8.48 -1.20
N GLU A 119 9.68 8.25 -1.94
CA GLU A 119 8.50 7.56 -1.42
C GLU A 119 8.83 6.11 -1.06
N ASP A 120 9.53 5.41 -1.95
CA ASP A 120 10.00 4.05 -1.68
C ASP A 120 10.95 3.98 -0.49
N ASP A 121 11.83 4.98 -0.33
CA ASP A 121 12.72 5.07 0.83
C ASP A 121 11.95 5.25 2.14
N LEU A 122 10.83 5.99 2.13
CA LEU A 122 9.93 6.09 3.29
C LEU A 122 9.17 4.78 3.56
N ILE A 123 8.79 4.04 2.52
CA ILE A 123 8.20 2.69 2.68
C ILE A 123 9.20 1.74 3.34
N ILE A 124 10.45 1.75 2.91
CA ILE A 124 11.53 0.95 3.53
C ILE A 124 11.71 1.37 5.00
N ALA A 125 11.78 2.67 5.29
CA ALA A 125 11.91 3.16 6.66
C ALA A 125 10.74 2.69 7.55
N ALA A 126 9.50 2.73 7.03
CA ALA A 126 8.34 2.22 7.74
C ALA A 126 8.44 0.71 8.01
N ALA A 127 8.91 -0.09 7.05
CA ALA A 127 9.10 -1.53 7.21
C ALA A 127 10.15 -1.84 8.31
N ILE A 128 11.25 -1.10 8.33
CA ILE A 128 12.30 -1.23 9.35
C ILE A 128 11.76 -0.83 10.73
N ARG A 129 11.12 0.34 10.85
CA ARG A 129 10.52 0.83 12.11
C ARG A 129 9.54 -0.16 12.69
N ALA A 130 8.67 -0.69 11.85
CA ALA A 130 7.65 -1.64 12.26
C ALA A 130 8.21 -3.04 12.53
N GLN A 131 9.48 -3.30 12.23
CA GLN A 131 10.05 -4.64 12.24
C GLN A 131 9.16 -5.62 11.44
N ALA A 132 8.74 -5.19 10.25
CA ALA A 132 7.91 -6.01 9.38
C ALA A 132 8.68 -7.27 8.96
N ASP A 133 8.02 -8.42 9.05
CA ASP A 133 8.57 -9.69 8.57
C ASP A 133 8.70 -9.69 7.04
N LEU A 134 7.83 -8.91 6.38
CA LEU A 134 7.73 -8.88 4.93
C LEU A 134 7.22 -7.51 4.44
N LEU A 135 7.82 -7.02 3.37
CA LEU A 135 7.29 -5.94 2.52
C LEU A 135 6.65 -6.55 1.28
N VAL A 136 5.37 -6.25 1.03
CA VAL A 136 4.67 -6.70 -0.18
C VAL A 136 4.52 -5.54 -1.14
N THR A 137 5.15 -5.66 -2.31
CA THR A 137 5.13 -4.66 -3.38
C THR A 137 5.23 -5.30 -4.75
N ASN A 138 4.55 -4.74 -5.74
CA ASN A 138 4.71 -5.13 -7.14
C ASN A 138 5.83 -4.36 -7.86
N ASP A 139 6.44 -3.37 -7.22
CA ASP A 139 7.59 -2.67 -7.78
C ASP A 139 8.85 -3.56 -7.76
N VAL A 140 9.33 -3.92 -8.96
CA VAL A 140 10.50 -4.78 -9.14
C VAL A 140 11.78 -4.11 -8.61
N LYS A 141 11.91 -2.79 -8.78
CA LYS A 141 13.09 -2.06 -8.31
C LYS A 141 13.10 -2.01 -6.79
N LEU A 142 11.97 -1.66 -6.17
CA LEU A 142 11.85 -1.64 -4.72
C LEU A 142 12.17 -3.01 -4.12
N ARG A 143 11.62 -4.09 -4.68
CA ARG A 143 11.93 -5.46 -4.22
C ARG A 143 13.41 -5.82 -4.31
N SER A 144 14.06 -5.45 -5.41
CA SER A 144 15.46 -5.82 -5.65
C SER A 144 16.46 -5.05 -4.78
N HIS A 145 16.09 -3.88 -4.26
CA HIS A 145 16.96 -3.01 -3.49
C HIS A 145 16.57 -2.90 -2.00
N ALA A 146 15.40 -3.37 -1.62
CA ALA A 146 14.94 -3.30 -0.23
C ALA A 146 15.89 -4.07 0.70
N PRO A 147 16.33 -3.46 1.81
CA PRO A 147 17.16 -4.12 2.82
C PRO A 147 16.33 -5.02 3.77
N VAL A 148 15.05 -5.17 3.50
CA VAL A 148 14.11 -6.05 4.20
C VAL A 148 13.60 -7.13 3.25
N ALA A 149 13.09 -8.23 3.78
CA ALA A 149 12.45 -9.26 2.95
C ALA A 149 11.30 -8.65 2.17
N ALA A 150 11.30 -8.80 0.86
CA ALA A 150 10.28 -8.22 -0.01
C ALA A 150 9.78 -9.24 -1.05
N MET A 151 8.47 -9.28 -1.26
CA MET A 151 7.79 -10.18 -2.19
C MET A 151 6.81 -9.44 -3.09
N SER A 152 6.52 -10.01 -4.26
CA SER A 152 5.36 -9.60 -5.05
C SER A 152 4.06 -10.03 -4.36
N VAL A 153 2.95 -9.45 -4.78
CA VAL A 153 1.62 -9.89 -4.31
C VAL A 153 1.41 -11.38 -4.56
N GLU A 154 1.82 -11.89 -5.73
CA GLU A 154 1.65 -13.29 -6.10
C GLU A 154 2.52 -14.23 -5.24
N ASP A 155 3.78 -13.86 -5.00
CA ASP A 155 4.66 -14.64 -4.12
C ASP A 155 4.16 -14.61 -2.66
N ALA A 156 3.64 -13.47 -2.21
CA ALA A 156 3.08 -13.33 -0.88
C ALA A 156 1.82 -14.19 -0.66
N LYS A 157 0.96 -14.33 -1.67
CA LYS A 157 -0.18 -15.27 -1.63
C LYS A 157 0.31 -16.71 -1.43
N ASN A 158 1.33 -17.11 -2.19
CA ASN A 158 1.91 -18.45 -2.05
C ASN A 158 2.54 -18.65 -0.65
N TYR A 159 3.20 -17.63 -0.13
CA TYR A 159 3.76 -17.65 1.23
C TYR A 159 2.66 -17.81 2.29
N LEU A 160 1.58 -17.03 2.21
CA LEU A 160 0.45 -17.13 3.15
C LEU A 160 -0.19 -18.52 3.17
N ALA A 161 -0.22 -19.22 2.03
CA ALA A 161 -0.74 -20.58 1.94
C ALA A 161 0.13 -21.62 2.71
N THR A 162 1.31 -21.23 3.18
CA THR A 162 2.22 -22.07 3.98
C THR A 162 2.13 -21.82 5.49
N LEU A 163 1.40 -20.80 5.90
CA LEU A 163 1.18 -20.46 7.31
C LEU A 163 0.00 -21.22 7.90
#